data_05d3142c6340d9d03364fa2dda25c44d
#
_entry.id   05d3142c6340d9d03364fa2dda25c44d
#
_cell.length_a   1.000
_cell.length_b   1.000
_cell.length_c   1.000
_cell.angle_alpha   90.00
_cell.angle_beta   90.00
_cell.angle_gamma   90.00
#
_symmetry.space_group_name_H-M   'P 1'
#
loop_
_entity.id
_entity.type
_entity.pdbx_description
1 polymer ?
#
loop_
_entity_poly.entity_id
_entity_poly.type
_entity_poly.pdbx_seq_one_letter_code
_entity_poly.pdbx_strand_id
1 'polypeptide(L)'
;MRIGLFLVTNLAVMFVLSIVLSLFGLGGTGNHLGLIIFASIFGFGGAFISLMMSKSMAIRSVGAQIIETPQNEIEKWLVSQVSEQAKSSGIETPQFAIFESQAPNAFATGASRDKSLVAVSTGLLHTMDRDEIEAVLAHEVSHVANGDMVTLTLLQG
;
A
#
# COMPACT_ATOMS: atom_id res chain seq x y z
N MET A 1 -2.19 -28.25 -4.04
CA MET A 1 -3.29 -27.41 -3.52
C MET A 1 -3.23 -25.96 -4.00
N ARG A 2 -2.11 -25.23 -3.91
CA ARG A 2 -1.98 -23.81 -4.33
C ARG A 2 -2.25 -23.57 -5.84
N ILE A 3 -1.69 -24.42 -6.72
CA ILE A 3 -1.89 -24.31 -8.17
C ILE A 3 -3.35 -24.59 -8.56
N GLY A 4 -3.99 -25.57 -7.93
CA GLY A 4 -5.42 -25.86 -8.19
C GLY A 4 -6.31 -24.70 -7.77
N LEU A 5 -6.06 -24.08 -6.61
CA LEU A 5 -6.79 -22.92 -6.15
C LEU A 5 -6.59 -21.72 -7.12
N PHE A 6 -5.35 -21.47 -7.53
CA PHE A 6 -5.03 -20.44 -8.51
C PHE A 6 -5.79 -20.63 -9.84
N LEU A 7 -5.80 -21.84 -10.38
CA LEU A 7 -6.53 -22.14 -11.63
C LEU A 7 -8.04 -21.94 -11.47
N VAL A 8 -8.61 -22.45 -10.38
CA VAL A 8 -10.06 -22.32 -10.12
C VAL A 8 -10.44 -20.85 -9.95
N THR A 9 -9.66 -20.09 -9.21
CA THR A 9 -9.93 -18.64 -9.01
C THR A 9 -9.87 -17.88 -10.34
N ASN A 10 -8.85 -18.13 -11.16
CA ASN A 10 -8.73 -17.46 -12.46
C ASN A 10 -9.87 -17.85 -13.42
N LEU A 11 -10.25 -19.12 -13.46
CA LEU A 11 -11.41 -19.56 -14.27
C LEU A 11 -12.72 -18.91 -13.78
N ALA A 12 -12.91 -18.81 -12.46
CA ALA A 12 -14.09 -18.15 -11.91
C ALA A 12 -14.12 -16.65 -12.26
N VAL A 13 -13.00 -15.96 -12.18
CA VAL A 13 -12.88 -14.55 -12.58
C VAL A 13 -13.17 -14.38 -14.05
N MET A 14 -12.59 -15.22 -14.92
CA MET A 14 -12.86 -15.18 -16.37
C MET A 14 -14.33 -15.45 -16.68
N PHE A 15 -14.95 -16.39 -15.99
CA PHE A 15 -16.36 -16.70 -16.14
C PHE A 15 -17.27 -15.52 -15.76
N VAL A 16 -17.04 -14.92 -14.58
CA VAL A 16 -17.78 -13.73 -14.14
C VAL A 16 -17.57 -12.57 -15.10
N LEU A 17 -16.34 -12.35 -15.54
CA LEU A 17 -16.02 -11.29 -16.49
C LEU A 17 -16.75 -11.50 -17.84
N SER A 18 -16.81 -12.73 -18.35
CA SER A 18 -17.54 -13.03 -19.58
C SER A 18 -19.04 -12.77 -19.47
N ILE A 19 -19.66 -13.06 -18.32
CA ILE A 19 -21.06 -12.72 -18.05
C ILE A 19 -21.25 -11.21 -18.06
N VAL A 20 -20.42 -10.49 -17.35
CA VAL A 20 -20.47 -9.01 -17.28
C VAL A 20 -20.35 -8.41 -18.67
N LEU A 21 -19.34 -8.83 -19.45
CA LEU A 21 -19.15 -8.37 -20.83
C LEU A 21 -20.36 -8.67 -21.72
N SER A 22 -20.96 -9.83 -21.56
CA SER A 22 -22.18 -10.21 -22.29
C SER A 22 -23.38 -9.31 -21.96
N LEU A 23 -23.58 -8.99 -20.68
CA LEU A 23 -24.66 -8.10 -20.21
C LEU A 23 -24.52 -6.67 -20.76
N PHE A 24 -23.27 -6.20 -20.96
CA PHE A 24 -23.00 -4.89 -21.56
C PHE A 24 -22.96 -4.93 -23.12
N GLY A 25 -23.25 -6.07 -23.73
CA GLY A 25 -23.21 -6.20 -25.19
C GLY A 25 -21.79 -6.15 -25.78
N LEU A 26 -20.75 -6.33 -24.96
CA LEU A 26 -19.35 -6.26 -25.37
C LEU A 26 -18.76 -7.64 -25.73
N GLY A 27 -19.52 -8.71 -25.55
CA GLY A 27 -19.09 -10.10 -25.81
C GLY A 27 -19.16 -10.55 -27.27
N GLY A 28 -19.53 -9.68 -28.21
CA GLY A 28 -19.65 -10.01 -29.64
C GLY A 28 -18.30 -10.02 -30.36
N THR A 29 -18.12 -10.96 -31.30
CA THR A 29 -16.95 -11.01 -32.18
C THR A 29 -16.97 -9.79 -33.12
N GLY A 30 -16.16 -8.77 -32.80
CA GLY A 30 -16.01 -7.55 -33.60
C GLY A 30 -15.96 -6.25 -32.82
N ASN A 31 -16.38 -6.21 -31.56
CA ASN A 31 -16.34 -4.98 -30.75
C ASN A 31 -15.08 -4.88 -29.87
N HIS A 32 -13.89 -5.05 -30.48
CA HIS A 32 -12.63 -4.99 -29.77
C HIS A 32 -12.39 -3.63 -29.10
N LEU A 33 -12.86 -2.54 -29.72
CA LEU A 33 -12.72 -1.20 -29.15
C LEU A 33 -13.52 -1.03 -27.86
N GLY A 34 -14.77 -1.49 -27.85
CA GLY A 34 -15.61 -1.47 -26.65
C GLY A 34 -15.01 -2.30 -25.50
N LEU A 35 -14.45 -3.48 -25.82
CA LEU A 35 -13.77 -4.33 -24.86
C LEU A 35 -12.53 -3.64 -24.25
N ILE A 36 -11.70 -2.99 -25.09
CA ILE A 36 -10.51 -2.28 -24.65
C ILE A 36 -10.89 -1.10 -23.75
N ILE A 37 -11.89 -0.31 -24.13
CA ILE A 37 -12.38 0.81 -23.32
C ILE A 37 -12.90 0.31 -21.97
N PHE A 38 -13.73 -0.74 -21.97
CA PHE A 38 -14.25 -1.32 -20.75
C PHE A 38 -13.13 -1.84 -19.84
N ALA A 39 -12.22 -2.65 -20.37
CA ALA A 39 -11.09 -3.18 -19.62
C ALA A 39 -10.18 -2.07 -19.07
N SER A 40 -9.97 -1.01 -19.84
CA SER A 40 -9.19 0.15 -19.39
C SER A 40 -9.87 0.87 -18.23
N ILE A 41 -11.17 1.15 -18.32
CA ILE A 41 -11.92 1.83 -17.26
C ILE A 41 -11.89 1.01 -15.95
N PHE A 42 -12.14 -0.30 -16.03
CA PHE A 42 -12.18 -1.16 -14.86
C PHE A 42 -10.78 -1.47 -14.31
N GLY A 43 -9.78 -1.68 -15.18
CA GLY A 43 -8.39 -1.91 -14.77
C GLY A 43 -7.79 -0.69 -14.10
N PHE A 44 -7.75 0.45 -14.77
CA PHE A 44 -7.20 1.68 -14.19
C PHE A 44 -8.05 2.22 -13.04
N GLY A 45 -9.39 2.15 -13.17
CA GLY A 45 -10.30 2.56 -12.10
C GLY A 45 -10.14 1.71 -10.85
N GLY A 46 -10.04 0.40 -10.99
CA GLY A 46 -9.78 -0.52 -9.89
C GLY A 46 -8.43 -0.28 -9.22
N ALA A 47 -7.37 -0.12 -10.00
CA ALA A 47 -6.04 0.21 -9.50
C ALA A 47 -6.01 1.55 -8.75
N PHE A 48 -6.69 2.57 -9.28
CA PHE A 48 -6.81 3.87 -8.63
C PHE A 48 -7.56 3.79 -7.29
N ILE A 49 -8.69 3.08 -7.24
CA ILE A 49 -9.44 2.86 -5.99
C ILE A 49 -8.60 2.09 -4.99
N SER A 50 -7.92 1.02 -5.42
CA SER A 50 -7.03 0.23 -4.58
C SER A 50 -5.91 1.09 -3.97
N LEU A 51 -5.29 1.94 -4.78
CA LEU A 51 -4.26 2.87 -4.32
C LEU A 51 -4.82 3.86 -3.29
N MET A 52 -5.98 4.46 -3.55
CA MET A 52 -6.63 5.39 -2.62
C MET A 52 -7.00 4.74 -1.29
N MET A 53 -7.35 3.45 -1.30
CA MET A 53 -7.72 2.70 -0.09
C MET A 53 -6.53 2.05 0.61
N SER A 54 -5.36 1.97 -0.01
CA SER A 54 -4.20 1.22 0.47
C SER A 54 -3.81 1.55 1.91
N LYS A 55 -3.73 2.83 2.25
CA LYS A 55 -3.41 3.31 3.59
C LYS A 55 -4.44 2.86 4.64
N SER A 56 -5.72 3.07 4.38
CA SER A 56 -6.79 2.68 5.31
C SER A 56 -6.87 1.16 5.48
N MET A 57 -6.65 0.41 4.40
CA MET A 57 -6.63 -1.05 4.44
C MET A 57 -5.42 -1.56 5.23
N ALA A 58 -4.23 -0.99 5.00
CA ALA A 58 -3.03 -1.36 5.74
C ALA A 58 -3.18 -1.10 7.24
N ILE A 59 -3.64 0.09 7.63
CA ILE A 59 -3.90 0.45 9.03
C ILE A 59 -4.84 -0.57 9.69
N ARG A 60 -5.97 -0.88 9.03
CA ARG A 60 -6.97 -1.82 9.56
C ARG A 60 -6.46 -3.26 9.62
N SER A 61 -5.68 -3.70 8.64
CA SER A 61 -5.21 -5.09 8.54
C SER A 61 -4.24 -5.48 9.66
N VAL A 62 -3.42 -4.52 10.11
CA VAL A 62 -2.46 -4.74 11.19
C VAL A 62 -2.88 -4.11 12.52
N GLY A 63 -4.02 -3.43 12.57
CA GLY A 63 -4.48 -2.72 13.75
C GLY A 63 -3.56 -1.56 14.15
N ALA A 64 -2.94 -0.89 13.18
CA ALA A 64 -1.98 0.17 13.46
C ALA A 64 -2.64 1.38 14.11
N GLN A 65 -1.97 1.94 15.12
CA GLN A 65 -2.38 3.15 15.82
C GLN A 65 -1.55 4.33 15.30
N ILE A 66 -2.23 5.30 14.71
CA ILE A 66 -1.56 6.53 14.25
C ILE A 66 -1.18 7.38 15.45
N ILE A 67 0.06 7.81 15.49
CA ILE A 67 0.62 8.68 16.54
C ILE A 67 0.44 10.13 16.08
N GLU A 68 -0.72 10.72 16.37
CA GLU A 68 -0.98 12.14 16.09
C GLU A 68 -0.27 13.05 17.10
N THR A 69 -0.28 12.64 18.36
CA THR A 69 0.38 13.36 19.45
C THR A 69 1.26 12.39 20.24
N PRO A 70 2.59 12.46 20.10
CA PRO A 70 3.50 11.59 20.82
C PRO A 70 3.33 11.70 22.34
N GLN A 71 3.13 10.58 23.02
CA GLN A 71 2.87 10.51 24.47
C GLN A 71 4.12 10.26 25.30
N ASN A 72 5.16 9.72 24.70
CA ASN A 72 6.41 9.35 25.39
C ASN A 72 7.64 9.73 24.55
N GLU A 73 8.83 9.64 25.17
CA GLU A 73 10.08 10.03 24.54
C GLU A 73 10.46 9.17 23.32
N ILE A 74 10.04 7.91 23.29
CA ILE A 74 10.30 7.02 22.16
C ILE A 74 9.45 7.47 20.97
N GLU A 75 8.17 7.71 21.17
CA GLU A 75 7.28 8.21 20.10
C GLU A 75 7.73 9.56 19.56
N LYS A 76 8.15 10.49 20.45
CA LYS A 76 8.69 11.79 20.04
C LYS A 76 9.92 11.62 19.14
N TRP A 77 10.82 10.75 19.55
CA TRP A 77 12.03 10.46 18.78
C TRP A 77 11.70 9.84 17.42
N LEU A 78 10.81 8.83 17.35
CA LEU A 78 10.40 8.19 16.11
C LEU A 78 9.76 9.18 15.14
N VAL A 79 8.82 9.98 15.61
CA VAL A 79 8.17 11.02 14.79
C VAL A 79 9.17 12.07 14.31
N SER A 80 10.13 12.47 15.17
CA SER A 80 11.18 13.42 14.76
C SER A 80 12.09 12.82 13.67
N GLN A 81 12.48 11.55 13.79
CA GLN A 81 13.30 10.85 12.78
C GLN A 81 12.59 10.81 11.42
N VAL A 82 11.33 10.39 11.39
CA VAL A 82 10.55 10.37 10.14
C VAL A 82 10.42 11.78 9.54
N SER A 83 10.23 12.79 10.38
CA SER A 83 10.13 14.18 9.92
C SER A 83 11.45 14.71 9.34
N GLU A 84 12.58 14.44 9.97
CA GLU A 84 13.90 14.85 9.50
C GLU A 84 14.27 14.17 8.18
N GLN A 85 14.00 12.87 8.07
CA GLN A 85 14.25 12.08 6.87
C GLN A 85 13.35 12.52 5.70
N ALA A 86 12.07 12.78 5.96
CA ALA A 86 11.13 13.31 4.97
C ALA A 86 11.59 14.67 4.45
N LYS A 87 11.97 15.57 5.35
CA LYS A 87 12.51 16.90 5.01
C LYS A 87 13.79 16.81 4.18
N SER A 88 14.70 15.91 4.54
CA SER A 88 15.92 15.65 3.79
C SER A 88 15.66 15.11 2.40
N SER A 89 14.57 14.34 2.24
CA SER A 89 14.13 13.77 0.98
C SER A 89 13.22 14.69 0.16
N GLY A 90 12.89 15.89 0.67
CA GLY A 90 12.06 16.88 -0.01
C GLY A 90 10.59 16.47 -0.16
N ILE A 91 10.05 15.70 0.78
CA ILE A 91 8.65 15.29 0.81
C ILE A 91 7.95 15.80 2.07
N GLU A 92 6.62 15.83 2.04
CA GLU A 92 5.82 16.07 3.26
C GLU A 92 6.04 14.93 4.26
N THR A 93 6.02 15.25 5.55
CA THR A 93 6.20 14.26 6.61
C THR A 93 5.07 13.22 6.56
N PRO A 94 5.38 11.92 6.34
CA PRO A 94 4.41 10.85 6.42
C PRO A 94 3.75 10.79 7.79
N GLN A 95 2.51 10.34 7.86
CA GLN A 95 1.94 9.94 9.15
C GLN A 95 2.75 8.77 9.70
N PHE A 96 2.89 8.74 11.03
CA PHE A 96 3.59 7.66 11.71
C PHE A 96 2.61 6.80 12.50
N ALA A 97 2.78 5.48 12.47
CA ALA A 97 1.95 4.56 13.23
C ALA A 97 2.77 3.43 13.85
N ILE A 98 2.25 2.86 14.93
CA ILE A 98 2.78 1.67 15.59
C ILE A 98 1.71 0.59 15.55
N PHE A 99 2.10 -0.67 15.33
CA PHE A 99 1.20 -1.82 15.37
C PHE A 99 1.77 -2.96 16.19
N GLU A 100 0.86 -3.73 16.81
CA GLU A 100 1.22 -4.87 17.64
C GLU A 100 1.64 -6.06 16.78
N SER A 101 2.91 -6.45 16.88
CA SER A 101 3.47 -7.65 16.29
C SER A 101 4.77 -8.02 16.98
N GLN A 102 4.97 -9.29 17.28
CA GLN A 102 6.23 -9.79 17.86
C GLN A 102 7.35 -9.85 16.81
N ALA A 103 7.00 -10.03 15.54
CA ALA A 103 7.97 -10.01 14.45
C ALA A 103 8.42 -8.58 14.16
N PRO A 104 9.74 -8.31 14.07
CA PRO A 104 10.24 -7.03 13.65
C PRO A 104 9.80 -6.76 12.20
N ASN A 105 9.06 -5.67 12.01
CA ASN A 105 8.53 -5.29 10.71
C ASN A 105 8.32 -3.79 10.62
N ALA A 106 8.50 -3.24 9.42
CA ALA A 106 8.13 -1.87 9.07
C ALA A 106 7.57 -1.85 7.66
N PHE A 107 6.75 -0.87 7.34
CA PHE A 107 6.27 -0.66 5.98
C PHE A 107 5.85 0.79 5.76
N ALA A 108 5.92 1.23 4.51
CA ALA A 108 5.33 2.46 4.05
C ALA A 108 4.15 2.18 3.10
N THR A 109 3.13 3.03 3.15
CA THR A 109 1.97 2.93 2.26
C THR A 109 1.33 4.30 2.05
N GLY A 110 0.53 4.44 1.00
CA GLY A 110 -0.22 5.67 0.72
C GLY A 110 -0.47 5.87 -0.76
N ALA A 111 -1.44 6.72 -1.08
CA ALA A 111 -1.85 7.01 -2.45
C ALA A 111 -0.92 8.01 -3.17
N SER A 112 -0.10 8.73 -2.42
CA SER A 112 0.89 9.69 -2.95
C SER A 112 1.95 9.94 -1.89
N ARG A 113 3.04 10.63 -2.30
CA ARG A 113 4.11 11.07 -1.40
C ARG A 113 3.55 11.89 -0.22
N ASP A 114 2.60 12.80 -0.48
CA ASP A 114 2.04 13.72 0.51
C ASP A 114 0.92 13.08 1.36
N LYS A 115 0.43 11.89 0.98
CA LYS A 115 -0.61 11.15 1.71
C LYS A 115 -0.13 9.76 2.10
N SER A 116 1.08 9.71 2.64
CA SER A 116 1.77 8.48 3.02
C SER A 116 1.70 8.20 4.53
N LEU A 117 2.03 6.99 4.88
CA LEU A 117 2.14 6.48 6.23
C LEU A 117 3.40 5.61 6.32
N VAL A 118 4.15 5.77 7.39
CA VAL A 118 5.19 4.82 7.80
C VAL A 118 4.74 4.15 9.09
N ALA A 119 4.78 2.84 9.15
CA ALA A 119 4.37 2.07 10.31
C ALA A 119 5.47 1.10 10.74
N VAL A 120 5.64 0.95 12.05
CA VAL A 120 6.59 0.01 12.65
C VAL A 120 5.91 -0.89 13.66
N SER A 121 6.40 -2.12 13.80
CA SER A 121 5.89 -3.07 14.79
C SER A 121 6.51 -2.85 16.16
N THR A 122 5.79 -3.23 17.22
CA THR A 122 6.34 -3.30 18.57
C THR A 122 7.55 -4.24 18.66
N GLY A 123 7.54 -5.34 17.90
CA GLY A 123 8.66 -6.27 17.82
C GLY A 123 9.94 -5.62 17.26
N LEU A 124 9.82 -4.74 16.27
CA LEU A 124 10.95 -3.98 15.76
C LEU A 124 11.54 -3.05 16.84
N LEU A 125 10.68 -2.33 17.56
CA LEU A 125 11.10 -1.42 18.63
C LEU A 125 11.73 -2.14 19.83
N HIS A 126 11.43 -3.42 20.05
CA HIS A 126 12.01 -4.21 21.13
C HIS A 126 13.31 -4.91 20.74
N THR A 127 13.51 -5.22 19.47
CA THR A 127 14.64 -6.05 19.00
C THR A 127 15.79 -5.25 18.41
N MET A 128 15.52 -4.05 17.92
CA MET A 128 16.49 -3.20 17.25
C MET A 128 16.94 -2.05 18.17
N ASP A 129 18.18 -1.62 18.00
CA ASP A 129 18.67 -0.42 18.63
C ASP A 129 18.27 0.84 17.84
N ARG A 130 18.59 2.02 18.37
CA ARG A 130 18.16 3.30 17.75
C ARG A 130 18.75 3.52 16.37
N ASP A 131 19.99 3.14 16.15
CA ASP A 131 20.67 3.33 14.87
C ASP A 131 20.09 2.40 13.80
N GLU A 132 19.75 1.17 14.20
CA GLU A 132 19.06 0.20 13.34
C GLU A 132 17.65 0.65 12.98
N ILE A 133 16.88 1.15 13.96
CA ILE A 133 15.52 1.68 13.73
C ILE A 133 15.60 2.89 12.79
N GLU A 134 16.55 3.81 13.00
CA GLU A 134 16.75 4.98 12.14
C GLU A 134 17.03 4.56 10.69
N ALA A 135 17.88 3.56 10.48
CA ALA A 135 18.18 3.02 9.15
C ALA A 135 16.93 2.41 8.47
N VAL A 136 16.11 1.68 9.23
CA VAL A 136 14.85 1.12 8.72
C VAL A 136 13.88 2.24 8.36
N LEU A 137 13.71 3.26 9.21
CA LEU A 137 12.85 4.40 8.92
C LEU A 137 13.31 5.16 7.68
N ALA A 138 14.63 5.37 7.53
CA ALA A 138 15.21 6.00 6.34
C ALA A 138 14.91 5.21 5.07
N HIS A 139 14.97 3.88 5.13
CA HIS A 139 14.62 3.00 4.05
C HIS A 139 13.15 3.17 3.64
N GLU A 140 12.22 3.12 4.60
CA GLU A 140 10.78 3.28 4.34
C GLU A 140 10.44 4.69 3.79
N VAL A 141 11.05 5.74 4.36
CA VAL A 141 10.87 7.11 3.85
C VAL A 141 11.43 7.26 2.43
N SER A 142 12.52 6.57 2.08
CA SER A 142 13.06 6.58 0.72
C SER A 142 12.09 5.99 -0.31
N HIS A 143 11.37 4.92 0.04
CA HIS A 143 10.32 4.35 -0.79
C HIS A 143 9.16 5.33 -1.02
N VAL A 144 8.79 6.09 0.02
CA VAL A 144 7.80 7.18 -0.11
C VAL A 144 8.32 8.25 -1.08
N ALA A 145 9.54 8.71 -0.89
CA ALA A 145 10.16 9.77 -1.70
C ALA A 145 10.30 9.36 -3.17
N ASN A 146 10.63 8.10 -3.44
CA ASN A 146 10.72 7.56 -4.79
C ASN A 146 9.34 7.37 -5.45
N GLY A 147 8.27 7.28 -4.66
CA GLY A 147 6.92 6.99 -5.17
C GLY A 147 6.74 5.52 -5.56
N ASP A 148 7.52 4.61 -4.98
CA ASP A 148 7.50 3.18 -5.32
C ASP A 148 6.12 2.55 -5.09
N MET A 149 5.36 3.04 -4.12
CA MET A 149 4.00 2.59 -3.83
C MET A 149 3.05 2.76 -5.01
N VAL A 150 3.12 3.90 -5.70
CA VAL A 150 2.31 4.19 -6.90
C VAL A 150 2.75 3.30 -8.05
N THR A 151 4.06 3.19 -8.25
CA THR A 151 4.65 2.38 -9.33
C THR A 151 4.28 0.91 -9.19
N LEU A 152 4.40 0.33 -7.99
CA LEU A 152 4.05 -1.07 -7.74
C LEU A 152 2.56 -1.33 -7.95
N THR A 153 1.69 -0.43 -7.51
CA THR A 153 0.23 -0.57 -7.70
C THR A 153 -0.14 -0.51 -9.18
N LEU A 154 0.47 0.38 -9.95
CA LEU A 154 0.24 0.48 -11.40
C LEU A 154 0.77 -0.71 -12.20
N LEU A 155 1.85 -1.36 -11.70
CA LEU A 155 2.39 -2.57 -12.35
C LEU A 155 1.61 -3.84 -12.00
N GLN A 156 0.85 -3.84 -10.92
CA GLN A 156 0.06 -4.98 -10.45
C GLN A 156 -1.41 -4.94 -10.91
N GLY A 157 -1.90 -3.81 -11.41
CA GLY A 157 -3.24 -3.62 -12.00
C GLY A 157 -3.23 -3.89 -13.47
#